data_b0c2deacd2c7308b69504799303b9e3d
#
_entry.id   b0c2deacd2c7308b69504799303b9e3d
#
_cell.length_a   1.000
_cell.length_b   1.000
_cell.length_c   1.000
_cell.angle_alpha   90.00
_cell.angle_beta   90.00
_cell.angle_gamma   90.00
#
_symmetry.space_group_name_H-M   'P 1'
#
loop_
_entity.id
_entity.type
_entity.pdbx_description
1 polymer ?
#
loop_
_entity_poly.entity_id
_entity_poly.type
_entity_poly.pdbx_seq_one_letter_code
_entity_poly.pdbx_strand_id
1 'polypeptide(L)'
;MWHTEAVSCHWDKNLEWLTVVNNQTKEESEIECRGLFYAIWHQPNTEFLNWQLDMDETGYIITHDWVKTSVPWVFAAWDVQDKVYRQAITSAWTWCMAWLEAERFIEDLG
;
A
#
# COMPACT_ATOMS: atom_id res chain seq x y z
N MET A 1 -16.09 6.36 13.46
CA MET A 1 -16.94 7.32 12.72
C MET A 1 -16.97 6.91 11.25
N TRP A 2 -18.16 6.83 10.68
CA TRP A 2 -18.34 6.46 9.27
C TRP A 2 -18.36 7.72 8.40
N HIS A 3 -17.89 7.61 7.15
CA HIS A 3 -17.88 8.68 6.17
C HIS A 3 -17.19 9.97 6.63
N THR A 4 -16.09 9.81 7.38
CA THR A 4 -15.38 10.94 8.00
C THR A 4 -13.94 10.95 7.51
N GLU A 5 -13.49 12.13 7.10
CA GLU A 5 -12.13 12.38 6.63
C GLU A 5 -11.46 13.41 7.54
N ALA A 6 -10.18 13.22 7.82
CA ALA A 6 -9.38 14.18 8.55
C ALA A 6 -9.01 15.36 7.66
N VAL A 7 -9.25 16.57 8.11
CA VAL A 7 -8.95 17.81 7.38
C VAL A 7 -7.69 18.46 7.91
N SER A 8 -7.58 18.60 9.22
CA SER A 8 -6.41 19.23 9.86
C SER A 8 -6.18 18.71 11.26
N CYS A 9 -4.94 18.76 11.69
CA CYS A 9 -4.51 18.43 13.04
C CYS A 9 -4.13 19.72 13.76
N HIS A 10 -4.50 19.83 15.02
CA HIS A 10 -4.18 20.98 15.86
C HIS A 10 -3.33 20.54 17.05
N TRP A 11 -2.17 21.15 17.20
CA TRP A 11 -1.21 20.82 18.25
C TRP A 11 -0.43 22.06 18.72
N ASP A 12 -0.03 22.05 19.97
CA ASP A 12 1.03 22.91 20.51
C ASP A 12 2.25 22.03 20.84
N LYS A 13 2.32 21.44 22.02
CA LYS A 13 3.35 20.46 22.39
C LYS A 13 2.93 19.03 22.09
N ASN A 14 1.63 18.77 22.15
CA ASN A 14 1.00 17.50 21.87
C ASN A 14 -0.20 17.72 20.95
N LEU A 15 -0.68 16.66 20.32
CA LEU A 15 -1.92 16.70 19.58
C LEU A 15 -3.08 16.98 20.55
N GLU A 16 -3.90 17.97 20.23
CA GLU A 16 -5.02 18.42 21.06
C GLU A 16 -6.36 18.05 20.46
N TRP A 17 -6.56 18.36 19.20
CA TRP A 17 -7.78 17.99 18.47
C TRP A 17 -7.54 17.83 16.98
N LEU A 18 -8.47 17.14 16.35
CA LEU A 18 -8.51 16.86 14.93
C LEU A 18 -9.78 17.46 14.35
N THR A 19 -9.66 18.26 13.30
CA THR A 19 -10.81 18.68 12.51
C THR A 19 -11.11 17.60 11.48
N VAL A 20 -12.36 17.16 11.47
CA VAL A 20 -12.86 16.15 10.54
C VAL A 20 -14.07 16.67 9.78
N VAL A 21 -14.25 16.16 8.58
CA VAL A 21 -15.41 16.45 7.74
C VAL A 21 -16.17 15.17 7.42
N ASN A 22 -17.49 15.25 7.54
CA ASN A 22 -18.35 14.19 7.02
C ASN A 22 -18.43 14.32 5.49
N ASN A 23 -17.96 13.33 4.77
CA ASN A 23 -17.88 13.41 3.30
C ASN A 23 -19.23 13.35 2.59
N GLN A 24 -20.29 12.96 3.29
CA GLN A 24 -21.68 12.99 2.76
C GLN A 24 -22.39 14.30 3.05
N THR A 25 -22.36 14.78 4.28
CA THR A 25 -23.06 16.00 4.71
C THR A 25 -22.23 17.28 4.56
N LYS A 26 -20.91 17.13 4.38
CA LYS A 26 -19.93 18.22 4.34
C LYS A 26 -19.85 19.05 5.63
N GLU A 27 -20.36 18.51 6.72
CA GLU A 27 -20.25 19.14 8.04
C GLU A 27 -18.88 18.88 8.64
N GLU A 28 -18.25 19.94 9.15
CA GLU A 28 -17.00 19.86 9.90
C GLU A 28 -17.29 19.73 11.40
N SER A 29 -16.46 18.96 12.08
CA SER A 29 -16.49 18.81 13.54
C SER A 29 -15.08 18.64 14.07
N GLU A 30 -14.92 18.85 15.38
CA GLU A 30 -13.65 18.70 16.08
C GLU A 30 -13.71 17.52 17.02
N ILE A 31 -12.64 16.72 17.02
CA ILE A 31 -12.47 15.57 17.90
C ILE A 31 -11.25 15.82 18.78
N GLU A 32 -11.45 15.83 20.09
CA GLU A 32 -10.36 15.86 21.05
C GLU A 32 -9.62 14.53 21.02
N CYS A 33 -8.32 14.57 20.76
CA CYS A 33 -7.48 13.38 20.70
C CYS A 33 -6.04 13.71 21.05
N ARG A 34 -5.32 12.75 21.63
CA ARG A 34 -3.92 12.88 22.01
C ARG A 34 -2.96 12.10 21.11
N GLY A 35 -3.50 11.34 20.19
CA GLY A 35 -2.75 10.56 19.23
C GLY A 35 -3.57 10.30 17.98
N LEU A 36 -2.94 10.31 16.83
CA LEU A 36 -3.53 10.01 15.55
C LEU A 36 -2.68 8.95 14.84
N PHE A 37 -3.29 7.83 14.51
CA PHE A 37 -2.70 6.82 13.64
C PHE A 37 -3.36 6.92 12.27
N TYR A 38 -2.57 7.24 11.27
CA TYR A 38 -3.06 7.41 9.91
C TYR A 38 -2.88 6.12 9.13
N ALA A 39 -3.95 5.34 9.05
CA ALA A 39 -3.99 4.07 8.31
C ALA A 39 -4.92 4.24 7.10
N ILE A 40 -4.42 4.93 6.08
CA ILE A 40 -5.15 5.13 4.82
C ILE A 40 -4.70 4.11 3.78
N TRP A 41 -5.51 3.93 2.77
CA TRP A 41 -5.19 3.18 1.59
C TRP A 41 -3.99 3.80 0.90
N HIS A 42 -2.88 3.08 0.88
CA HIS A 42 -1.73 3.48 0.09
C HIS A 42 -2.01 3.17 -1.37
N GLN A 43 -1.89 4.17 -2.19
CA GLN A 43 -1.72 3.94 -3.61
C GLN A 43 -0.29 3.41 -3.81
N PRO A 44 -0.10 2.27 -4.47
CA PRO A 44 1.24 1.74 -4.69
C PRO A 44 2.06 2.72 -5.54
N ASN A 45 3.33 2.89 -5.20
CA ASN A 45 4.23 3.79 -5.94
C ASN A 45 4.77 3.09 -7.19
N THR A 46 3.90 2.83 -8.15
CA THR A 46 4.18 2.10 -9.39
C THR A 46 4.16 2.99 -10.64
N GLU A 47 3.92 4.29 -10.50
CA GLU A 47 3.83 5.22 -11.62
C GLU A 47 5.09 5.25 -12.48
N PHE A 48 6.28 5.09 -11.86
CA PHE A 48 7.56 5.08 -12.58
C PHE A 48 7.71 3.91 -13.56
N LEU A 49 6.92 2.86 -13.40
CA LEU A 49 6.94 1.69 -14.29
C LEU A 49 6.30 1.96 -15.66
N ASN A 50 5.54 3.05 -15.80
CA ASN A 50 4.87 3.44 -17.05
C ASN A 50 4.13 2.28 -17.74
N TRP A 51 3.44 1.45 -16.96
CA TRP A 51 2.70 0.28 -17.45
C TRP A 51 3.54 -0.76 -18.21
N GLN A 52 4.83 -0.80 -17.96
CA GLN A 52 5.72 -1.83 -18.51
C GLN A 52 5.45 -3.25 -17.95
N LEU A 53 4.82 -3.30 -16.78
CA LEU A 53 4.31 -4.52 -16.16
C LEU A 53 2.78 -4.48 -16.18
N ASP A 54 2.15 -5.62 -16.21
CA ASP A 54 0.71 -5.72 -16.06
C ASP A 54 0.31 -5.28 -14.64
N MET A 55 -0.59 -4.31 -14.57
CA MET A 55 -1.10 -3.74 -13.34
C MET A 55 -2.62 -3.73 -13.35
N ASP A 56 -3.22 -3.76 -12.17
CA ASP A 56 -4.66 -3.60 -12.04
C ASP A 56 -5.07 -2.11 -12.12
N GLU A 57 -6.37 -1.86 -12.11
CA GLU A 57 -6.96 -0.51 -12.24
C GLU A 57 -6.51 0.44 -11.12
N THR A 58 -6.05 -0.09 -10.00
CA THR A 58 -5.61 0.67 -8.82
C THR A 58 -4.09 0.82 -8.74
N GLY A 59 -3.35 0.28 -9.71
CA GLY A 59 -1.90 0.39 -9.83
C GLY A 59 -1.10 -0.70 -9.10
N TYR A 60 -1.74 -1.76 -8.62
CA TYR A 60 -1.03 -2.91 -8.09
C TYR A 60 -0.52 -3.82 -9.20
N ILE A 61 0.70 -4.32 -9.04
CA ILE A 61 1.30 -5.25 -10.01
C ILE A 61 0.56 -6.58 -9.95
N ILE A 62 0.11 -7.05 -11.10
CA ILE A 62 -0.53 -8.36 -11.22
C ILE A 62 0.56 -9.43 -11.23
N THR A 63 0.45 -10.40 -10.34
CA THR A 63 1.38 -11.51 -10.24
C THR A 63 0.68 -12.84 -10.51
N HIS A 64 1.45 -13.79 -11.02
CA HIS A 64 1.08 -15.20 -11.13
C HIS A 64 2.17 -16.05 -10.46
N ASP A 65 1.85 -17.28 -10.09
CA ASP A 65 2.75 -18.13 -9.31
C ASP A 65 3.36 -17.36 -8.09
N TRP A 66 2.53 -16.57 -7.42
CA TRP A 66 2.79 -15.76 -6.23
C TRP A 66 3.55 -14.45 -6.46
N VAL A 67 4.66 -14.46 -7.16
CA VAL A 67 5.57 -13.29 -7.26
C VAL A 67 6.02 -12.96 -8.70
N LYS A 68 5.65 -13.77 -9.68
CA LYS A 68 6.05 -13.56 -11.07
C LYS A 68 5.16 -12.51 -11.74
N THR A 69 5.78 -11.58 -12.45
CA THR A 69 5.06 -10.52 -13.19
C THR A 69 4.87 -10.95 -14.67
N SER A 70 4.32 -10.05 -15.47
CA SER A 70 4.20 -10.22 -16.93
C SER A 70 5.55 -10.26 -17.65
N VAL A 71 6.62 -9.85 -17.02
CA VAL A 71 7.99 -9.88 -17.58
C VAL A 71 8.79 -11.00 -16.91
N PRO A 72 9.34 -11.98 -17.65
CA PRO A 72 9.88 -13.23 -17.10
C PRO A 72 11.00 -13.10 -16.06
N TRP A 73 11.74 -12.00 -16.05
CA TRP A 73 12.87 -11.76 -15.15
C TRP A 73 12.59 -10.69 -14.11
N VAL A 74 11.33 -10.26 -13.99
CA VAL A 74 10.87 -9.26 -13.01
C VAL A 74 9.91 -9.91 -12.02
N PHE A 75 10.17 -9.75 -10.76
CA PHE A 75 9.38 -10.28 -9.66
C PHE A 75 8.83 -9.13 -8.81
N ALA A 76 7.61 -9.29 -8.31
CA ALA A 76 6.97 -8.32 -7.44
C ALA A 76 6.64 -8.94 -6.08
N ALA A 77 6.93 -8.20 -5.04
CA ALA A 77 6.66 -8.58 -3.66
C ALA A 77 6.25 -7.35 -2.84
N TRP A 78 5.87 -7.57 -1.58
CA TRP A 78 5.41 -6.53 -0.67
C TRP A 78 4.09 -5.91 -1.09
N ASP A 79 3.86 -4.70 -0.62
CA ASP A 79 2.59 -3.98 -0.77
C ASP A 79 2.25 -3.64 -2.22
N VAL A 80 3.21 -3.61 -3.14
CA VAL A 80 2.96 -3.36 -4.57
C VAL A 80 2.19 -4.49 -5.24
N GLN A 81 2.16 -5.66 -4.61
CA GLN A 81 1.51 -6.88 -5.10
C GLN A 81 0.32 -7.29 -4.23
N ASP A 82 0.37 -7.02 -2.93
CA ASP A 82 -0.65 -7.44 -1.97
C ASP A 82 -1.59 -6.29 -1.57
N LYS A 83 -2.72 -6.18 -2.23
CA LYS A 83 -3.77 -5.21 -1.90
C LYS A 83 -4.74 -5.67 -0.82
N VAL A 84 -4.72 -6.95 -0.47
CA VAL A 84 -5.72 -7.56 0.44
C VAL A 84 -5.25 -7.53 1.88
N TYR A 85 -4.08 -8.04 2.16
CA TYR A 85 -3.59 -8.22 3.52
C TYR A 85 -2.68 -7.10 3.98
N ARG A 86 -1.72 -6.68 3.17
CA ARG A 86 -0.75 -5.60 3.47
C ARG A 86 -0.19 -5.67 4.87
N GLN A 87 0.14 -6.87 5.30
CA GLN A 87 0.70 -7.14 6.61
C GLN A 87 2.19 -7.42 6.51
N ALA A 88 2.94 -7.08 7.56
CA ALA A 88 4.37 -7.31 7.59
C ALA A 88 4.74 -8.79 7.34
N ILE A 89 3.92 -9.71 7.82
CA ILE A 89 4.16 -11.15 7.63
C ILE A 89 3.92 -11.60 6.19
N THR A 90 2.88 -11.08 5.51
CA THR A 90 2.62 -11.40 4.10
C THR A 90 3.65 -10.76 3.18
N SER A 91 4.08 -9.54 3.49
CA SER A 91 5.16 -8.86 2.79
C SER A 91 6.48 -9.60 2.91
N ALA A 92 6.86 -10.05 4.11
CA ALA A 92 8.07 -10.86 4.32
C ALA A 92 8.01 -12.20 3.58
N TRP A 93 6.85 -12.83 3.54
CA TRP A 93 6.63 -14.08 2.83
C TRP A 93 6.82 -13.89 1.32
N THR A 94 6.17 -12.93 0.71
CA THR A 94 6.28 -12.67 -0.73
C THR A 94 7.69 -12.22 -1.12
N TRP A 95 8.37 -11.47 -0.26
CA TRP A 95 9.77 -11.09 -0.46
C TRP A 95 10.70 -12.29 -0.50
N CYS A 96 10.56 -13.22 0.43
CA CYS A 96 11.33 -14.46 0.46
C CYS A 96 11.08 -15.29 -0.82
N MET A 97 9.83 -15.39 -1.25
CA MET A 97 9.46 -16.11 -2.48
C MET A 97 10.08 -15.45 -3.71
N ALA A 98 10.02 -14.12 -3.82
CA ALA A 98 10.61 -13.39 -4.94
C ALA A 98 12.12 -13.58 -5.02
N TRP A 99 12.81 -13.61 -3.89
CA TRP A 99 14.23 -13.92 -3.81
C TRP A 99 14.54 -15.30 -4.35
N LEU A 100 13.86 -16.33 -3.88
CA LEU A 100 14.06 -17.72 -4.31
C LEU A 100 13.76 -17.93 -5.80
N GLU A 101 12.72 -17.29 -6.32
CA GLU A 101 12.39 -17.38 -7.75
C GLU A 101 13.41 -16.65 -8.62
N ALA A 102 13.95 -15.52 -8.15
CA ALA A 102 15.04 -14.82 -8.84
C ALA A 102 16.33 -15.66 -8.87
N GLU A 103 16.68 -16.31 -7.75
CA GLU A 103 17.84 -17.22 -7.67
C GLU A 103 17.69 -18.38 -8.67
N ARG A 104 16.55 -19.05 -8.66
CA ARG A 104 16.25 -20.14 -9.61
C ARG A 104 16.34 -19.67 -11.07
N PHE A 105 15.79 -18.50 -11.35
CA PHE A 105 15.86 -17.94 -12.70
C PHE A 105 17.29 -17.71 -13.17
N ILE A 106 18.16 -17.20 -12.30
CA ILE A 106 19.59 -17.01 -12.61
C ILE A 106 20.30 -18.35 -12.82
N GLU A 107 20.01 -19.35 -11.98
CA GLU A 107 20.58 -20.71 -12.11
C GLU A 107 20.17 -21.36 -13.43
N ASP A 108 18.92 -21.18 -13.86
CA ASP A 108 18.41 -21.71 -15.12
C ASP A 108 19.04 -21.05 -16.36
N LEU A 109 19.52 -19.82 -16.23
CA LEU A 109 20.26 -19.11 -17.30
C LEU A 109 21.71 -19.56 -17.43
N GLY A 110 22.26 -20.06 -16.37
CA GLY A 110 23.66 -20.50 -16.27
C GLY A 110 23.88 -21.92 -16.69
#